data_2f5dbcf2c619518f9574cc87a0663c31
#
_entry.id   2f5dbcf2c619518f9574cc87a0663c31
#
_cell.length_a   1.000
_cell.length_b   1.000
_cell.length_c   1.000
_cell.angle_alpha   90.00
_cell.angle_beta   90.00
_cell.angle_gamma   90.00
#
_symmetry.space_group_name_H-M   'P 1'
#
loop_
_entity.id
_entity.type
_entity.pdbx_description
1 polymer ?
#
loop_
_entity_poly.entity_id
_entity_poly.type
_entity_poly.pdbx_seq_one_letter_code
_entity_poly.pdbx_strand_id
1 'polypeptide(L)'
;MPKNEARLNRVNEELKKEISRVLTFELKNSKVTGLVSVTKAKITPDFKYAKVYVSILNSKSIGKTMEGLKESSGFIRSQVAKNINLRITPELIFELDDSLEYGAKIDSIL
;
A
#
# COMPACT_ATOMS: atom_id res chain seq x y z
N MET A 1 -20.27 -7.16 11.78
CA MET A 1 -20.00 -8.01 12.92
C MET A 1 -18.72 -7.60 13.62
N PRO A 2 -18.77 -7.31 14.93
CA PRO A 2 -17.58 -6.83 15.63
C PRO A 2 -16.38 -7.76 15.52
N LYS A 3 -16.57 -9.07 15.62
CA LYS A 3 -15.48 -10.03 15.50
C LYS A 3 -14.81 -9.98 14.12
N ASN A 4 -15.62 -9.88 13.06
CA ASN A 4 -15.07 -9.85 11.71
C ASN A 4 -14.35 -8.54 11.45
N GLU A 5 -14.88 -7.44 11.95
CA GLU A 5 -14.22 -6.14 11.79
C GLU A 5 -12.87 -6.10 12.52
N ALA A 6 -12.83 -6.62 13.74
CA ALA A 6 -11.59 -6.67 14.51
C ALA A 6 -10.53 -7.52 13.79
N ARG A 7 -10.96 -8.65 13.24
CA ARG A 7 -10.05 -9.53 12.49
C ARG A 7 -9.54 -8.87 11.22
N LEU A 8 -10.45 -8.23 10.48
CA LEU A 8 -10.05 -7.53 9.26
C LEU A 8 -9.11 -6.37 9.57
N ASN A 9 -9.37 -5.63 10.64
CA ASN A 9 -8.51 -4.53 11.04
C ASN A 9 -7.10 -5.02 11.38
N ARG A 10 -7.00 -6.16 12.07
CA ARG A 10 -5.70 -6.75 12.38
C ARG A 10 -4.94 -7.13 11.11
N VAL A 11 -5.61 -7.80 10.19
CA VAL A 11 -5.00 -8.18 8.92
C VAL A 11 -4.58 -6.94 8.14
N ASN A 12 -5.42 -5.91 8.12
CA ASN A 12 -5.10 -4.67 7.44
C ASN A 12 -3.83 -4.03 8.00
N GLU A 13 -3.65 -4.04 9.32
CA GLU A 13 -2.44 -3.49 9.94
C GLU A 13 -1.21 -4.34 9.61
N GLU A 14 -1.34 -5.65 9.61
CA GLU A 14 -0.25 -6.54 9.22
C GLU A 14 0.16 -6.33 7.77
N LEU A 15 -0.83 -6.21 6.87
CA LEU A 15 -0.57 -5.93 5.46
C LEU A 15 0.15 -4.61 5.29
N LYS A 16 -0.33 -3.57 5.98
CA LYS A 16 0.28 -2.25 5.90
C LYS A 16 1.75 -2.30 6.30
N LYS A 17 2.07 -2.96 7.40
CA LYS A 17 3.45 -3.07 7.89
C LYS A 17 4.32 -3.85 6.92
N GLU A 18 3.83 -4.97 6.44
CA GLU A 18 4.64 -5.82 5.55
C GLU A 18 4.85 -5.17 4.20
N ILE A 19 3.81 -4.57 3.63
CA ILE A 19 3.95 -3.88 2.35
C ILE A 19 4.92 -2.70 2.49
N SER A 20 4.82 -1.95 3.60
CA SER A 20 5.75 -0.85 3.87
C SER A 20 7.20 -1.34 3.90
N ARG A 21 7.44 -2.48 4.55
CA ARG A 21 8.77 -3.07 4.62
C ARG A 21 9.27 -3.45 3.22
N VAL A 22 8.42 -4.08 2.42
CA VAL A 22 8.78 -4.48 1.06
C VAL A 22 9.11 -3.27 0.20
N LEU A 23 8.29 -2.22 0.27
CA LEU A 23 8.53 -1.01 -0.51
C LEU A 23 9.83 -0.31 -0.11
N THR A 24 10.18 -0.36 1.17
CA THR A 24 11.37 0.29 1.67
C THR A 24 12.64 -0.50 1.38
N PHE A 25 12.60 -1.81 1.58
CA PHE A 25 13.82 -2.62 1.57
C PHE A 25 13.96 -3.61 0.44
N GLU A 26 12.87 -4.02 -0.19
CA GLU A 26 12.89 -5.10 -1.18
C GLU A 26 12.60 -4.63 -2.60
N LEU A 27 11.80 -3.59 -2.76
CA LEU A 27 11.34 -3.17 -4.08
C LEU A 27 12.45 -2.52 -4.89
N LYS A 28 12.62 -3.01 -6.12
CA LYS A 28 13.55 -2.44 -7.08
C LYS A 28 12.81 -2.20 -8.40
N ASN A 29 12.39 -0.97 -8.60
CA ASN A 29 11.72 -0.58 -9.83
C ASN A 29 12.08 0.89 -10.07
N SER A 30 12.76 1.15 -11.19
CA SER A 30 13.29 2.49 -11.49
C SER A 30 12.21 3.56 -11.66
N LYS A 31 10.98 3.16 -11.93
CA LYS A 31 9.86 4.11 -12.02
C LYS A 31 9.43 4.62 -10.66
N VAL A 32 9.70 3.87 -9.60
CA VAL A 32 9.30 4.25 -8.24
C VAL A 32 10.37 5.15 -7.67
N THR A 33 10.04 6.44 -7.51
CA THR A 33 10.96 7.44 -6.99
C THR A 33 10.33 8.19 -5.84
N GLY A 34 11.17 8.82 -5.03
CA GLY A 34 10.71 9.56 -3.87
C GLY A 34 10.46 8.66 -2.68
N LEU A 35 9.76 9.21 -1.70
CA LEU A 35 9.40 8.49 -0.48
C LEU A 35 7.96 7.99 -0.60
N VAL A 36 7.79 6.70 -0.70
CA VAL A 36 6.47 6.06 -0.79
C VAL A 36 6.13 5.46 0.56
N SER A 37 5.01 5.88 1.12
CA SER A 37 4.55 5.39 2.42
C SER A 37 3.15 4.79 2.29
N VAL A 38 2.93 3.64 2.90
CA VAL A 38 1.59 3.05 2.94
C VAL A 38 0.81 3.71 4.06
N THR A 39 -0.28 4.37 3.70
CA THR A 39 -1.12 5.06 4.68
C THR A 39 -2.24 4.18 5.21
N LYS A 40 -2.71 3.26 4.39
CA LYS A 40 -3.84 2.40 4.75
C LYS A 40 -3.85 1.16 3.88
N ALA A 41 -4.29 0.04 4.43
CA ALA A 41 -4.58 -1.17 3.67
C ALA A 41 -5.99 -1.62 4.03
N LYS A 42 -6.76 -2.00 3.03
CA LYS A 42 -8.16 -2.46 3.22
C LYS A 42 -8.38 -3.75 2.45
N ILE A 43 -8.38 -4.86 3.17
CA ILE A 43 -8.66 -6.16 2.58
C ILE A 43 -10.18 -6.36 2.48
N THR A 44 -10.62 -7.00 1.40
CA THR A 44 -12.05 -7.34 1.26
C THR A 44 -12.41 -8.50 2.19
N PRO A 45 -13.69 -8.61 2.61
CA PRO A 45 -14.09 -9.67 3.54
C PRO A 45 -13.80 -11.08 3.05
N ASP A 46 -13.77 -11.30 1.73
CA ASP A 46 -13.46 -12.59 1.14
C ASP A 46 -11.95 -12.82 0.96
N PHE A 47 -11.12 -11.86 1.35
CA PHE A 47 -9.65 -11.90 1.27
C PHE A 47 -9.11 -11.98 -0.15
N LYS A 48 -9.92 -11.68 -1.16
CA LYS A 48 -9.46 -11.74 -2.56
C LYS A 48 -8.66 -10.52 -2.97
N TYR A 49 -9.01 -9.35 -2.45
CA TYR A 49 -8.39 -8.09 -2.85
C TYR A 49 -8.04 -7.26 -1.63
N ALA A 50 -6.99 -6.46 -1.76
CA ALA A 50 -6.63 -5.48 -0.74
C ALA A 50 -6.28 -4.18 -1.45
N LYS A 51 -6.98 -3.11 -1.11
CA LYS A 51 -6.63 -1.76 -1.57
C LYS A 51 -5.52 -1.24 -0.68
N VAL A 52 -4.45 -0.78 -1.31
CA VAL A 52 -3.27 -0.26 -0.61
C VAL A 52 -3.12 1.20 -0.98
N TYR A 53 -3.36 2.06 -0.02
CA TYR A 53 -3.26 3.51 -0.22
C TYR A 53 -1.86 3.97 0.13
N VAL A 54 -1.26 4.75 -0.75
CA VAL A 54 0.11 5.22 -0.58
C VAL A 54 0.16 6.74 -0.72
N SER A 55 1.06 7.36 0.06
CA SER A 55 1.42 8.75 -0.14
C SER A 55 2.81 8.77 -0.77
N ILE A 56 3.05 9.73 -1.65
CA ILE A 56 4.30 9.83 -2.39
C ILE A 56 4.84 11.25 -2.24
N LEU A 57 6.06 11.36 -1.69
CA LEU A 57 6.72 12.64 -1.48
C LEU A 57 8.02 12.70 -2.27
N ASN A 58 8.32 13.88 -2.81
CA ASN A 58 9.59 14.13 -3.50
C ASN A 58 9.86 13.16 -4.65
N SER A 59 8.81 12.73 -5.33
CA SER A 59 8.94 11.85 -6.49
C SER A 59 9.20 12.68 -7.74
N LYS A 60 9.98 12.14 -8.66
CA LYS A 60 10.20 12.74 -9.98
C LYS A 60 8.92 12.74 -10.80
N SER A 61 8.08 11.74 -10.60
CA SER A 61 6.78 11.65 -11.27
C SER A 61 5.88 10.73 -10.46
N ILE A 62 4.81 11.29 -9.89
CA ILE A 62 3.84 10.53 -9.13
C ILE A 62 3.18 9.48 -10.02
N GLY A 63 2.86 9.85 -11.26
CA GLY A 63 2.25 8.92 -12.22
C GLY A 63 3.13 7.72 -12.51
N LYS A 64 4.42 7.95 -12.76
CA LYS A 64 5.34 6.85 -13.02
C LYS A 64 5.57 6.00 -11.77
N THR A 65 5.63 6.63 -10.60
CA THR A 65 5.76 5.90 -9.34
C THR A 65 4.56 4.97 -9.13
N MET A 66 3.35 5.48 -9.35
CA MET A 66 2.15 4.65 -9.26
C MET A 66 2.16 3.51 -10.27
N GLU A 67 2.59 3.80 -11.49
CA GLU A 67 2.72 2.77 -12.54
C GLU A 67 3.71 1.68 -12.10
N GLY A 68 4.86 2.09 -11.56
CA GLY A 68 5.86 1.14 -11.07
C GLY A 68 5.36 0.27 -9.92
N LEU A 69 4.57 0.85 -9.02
CA LEU A 69 3.95 0.09 -7.93
C LEU A 69 2.98 -0.95 -8.48
N LYS A 70 2.15 -0.56 -9.45
CA LYS A 70 1.20 -1.47 -10.06
C LYS A 70 1.91 -2.61 -10.81
N GLU A 71 2.98 -2.29 -11.52
CA GLU A 71 3.80 -3.29 -12.19
C GLU A 71 4.42 -4.27 -11.21
N SER A 72 4.75 -3.80 -10.02
CA SER A 72 5.43 -4.59 -9.00
C SER A 72 4.46 -5.31 -8.06
N SER A 73 3.16 -5.18 -8.28
CA SER A 73 2.17 -5.74 -7.35
C SER A 73 2.31 -7.24 -7.16
N GLY A 74 2.65 -7.98 -8.21
CA GLY A 74 2.88 -9.43 -8.11
C GLY A 74 4.08 -9.77 -7.24
N PHE A 75 5.18 -9.03 -7.38
CA PHE A 75 6.35 -9.23 -6.55
C PHE A 75 6.03 -8.93 -5.08
N ILE A 76 5.36 -7.78 -4.85
CA ILE A 76 4.99 -7.38 -3.48
C ILE A 76 4.07 -8.43 -2.86
N ARG A 77 3.10 -8.90 -3.63
CA ARG A 77 2.18 -9.94 -3.18
C ARG A 77 2.93 -11.22 -2.78
N SER A 78 3.93 -11.61 -3.57
CA SER A 78 4.70 -12.82 -3.25
C SER A 78 5.50 -12.66 -1.96
N GLN A 79 6.02 -11.46 -1.68
CA GLN A 79 6.70 -11.18 -0.43
C GLN A 79 5.74 -11.22 0.76
N VAL A 80 4.55 -10.66 0.58
CA VAL A 80 3.50 -10.73 1.60
C VAL A 80 3.16 -12.18 1.92
N ALA A 81 3.00 -13.01 0.87
CA ALA A 81 2.67 -14.43 1.05
C ALA A 81 3.72 -15.18 1.85
N LYS A 82 4.99 -14.78 1.73
CA LYS A 82 6.07 -15.41 2.49
C LYS A 82 6.05 -15.03 3.97
N ASN A 83 5.64 -13.81 4.28
CA ASN A 83 5.83 -13.26 5.62
C ASN A 83 4.56 -13.13 6.43
N ILE A 84 3.40 -13.21 5.80
CA ILE A 84 2.11 -13.20 6.50
C ILE A 84 1.38 -14.49 6.17
N ASN A 85 1.00 -15.22 7.21
CA ASN A 85 0.30 -16.49 7.03
C ASN A 85 -1.19 -16.26 6.85
N LEU A 86 -1.61 -16.03 5.62
CA LEU A 86 -3.02 -15.89 5.26
C LEU A 86 -3.46 -17.09 4.45
N ARG A 87 -4.71 -17.51 4.63
CA ARG A 87 -5.27 -18.60 3.83
C ARG A 87 -5.22 -18.27 2.36
N ILE A 88 -5.56 -17.03 2.03
CA ILE A 88 -5.50 -16.50 0.67
C ILE A 88 -4.71 -15.20 0.74
N THR A 89 -3.68 -15.07 -0.09
CA THR A 89 -2.96 -13.80 -0.19
C THR A 89 -3.71 -12.93 -1.19
N PRO A 90 -4.18 -11.75 -0.78
CA PRO A 90 -5.01 -10.93 -1.66
C PRO A 90 -4.22 -10.34 -2.81
N GLU A 91 -4.92 -10.07 -3.91
CA GLU A 91 -4.36 -9.27 -4.98
C GLU A 91 -4.31 -7.81 -4.50
N LEU A 92 -3.16 -7.17 -4.71
CA LEU A 92 -2.94 -5.82 -4.21
C LEU A 92 -3.34 -4.79 -5.27
N ILE A 93 -4.12 -3.80 -4.86
CA ILE A 93 -4.57 -2.73 -5.73
C ILE A 93 -4.07 -1.42 -5.13
N PHE A 94 -3.07 -0.82 -5.77
CA PHE A 94 -2.46 0.41 -5.27
C PHE A 94 -3.25 1.63 -5.70
N GLU A 95 -3.53 2.52 -4.75
CA GLU A 95 -4.20 3.77 -5.01
C GLU A 95 -3.48 4.89 -4.29
N LEU A 96 -3.45 6.06 -4.90
CA LEU A 96 -2.84 7.23 -4.28
C LEU A 96 -3.77 7.76 -3.20
N ASP A 97 -3.22 7.96 -2.00
CA ASP A 97 -3.95 8.59 -0.91
C ASP A 97 -3.68 10.09 -0.98
N ASP A 98 -4.57 10.80 -1.63
CA ASP A 98 -4.41 12.24 -1.80
C ASP A 98 -4.96 13.05 -0.62
N SER A 99 -5.44 12.39 0.44
CA SER A 99 -5.89 13.10 1.63
C SER A 99 -4.75 13.85 2.31
N LEU A 100 -3.55 13.25 2.38
CA LEU A 100 -2.37 13.91 2.94
C LEU A 100 -1.87 15.02 2.02
N GLU A 101 -1.87 14.77 0.72
CA GLU A 101 -1.47 15.77 -0.27
C GLU A 101 -2.40 16.97 -0.23
N TYR A 102 -3.70 16.70 -0.13
CA TYR A 102 -4.70 17.76 -0.03
C TYR A 102 -4.48 18.60 1.23
N GLY A 103 -4.21 17.94 2.36
CA GLY A 103 -3.89 18.65 3.60
C GLY A 103 -2.65 19.51 3.47
N ALA A 104 -1.60 18.99 2.84
CA ALA A 104 -0.37 19.74 2.61
C ALA A 104 -0.61 20.95 1.73
N LYS A 105 -1.44 20.84 0.71
CA LYS A 105 -1.80 21.96 -0.16
C LYS A 105 -2.52 23.05 0.62
N ILE A 106 -3.45 22.65 1.46
CA ILE A 106 -4.17 23.61 2.30
C ILE A 106 -3.22 24.35 3.21
N ASP A 107 -2.31 23.61 3.84
CA ASP A 107 -1.31 24.19 4.72
C ASP A 107 -0.41 25.16 3.98
N SER A 108 -0.02 24.83 2.76
CA SER A 108 0.86 25.72 1.98
C SER A 108 0.15 26.97 1.49
N ILE A 109 -1.16 26.93 1.34
CA ILE A 109 -1.95 28.09 0.96
C ILE A 109 -2.14 29.03 2.15
N LEU A 110 -2.27 28.48 3.32
CA LEU A 110 -2.44 29.24 4.53
C LEU A 110 -1.13 29.81 5.02
#